data_72ef973bea9030ee858d88785f64250c
#
_entry.id   72ef973bea9030ee858d88785f64250c
#
_cell.length_a   1.000
_cell.length_b   1.000
_cell.length_c   1.000
_cell.angle_alpha   90.00
_cell.angle_beta   90.00
_cell.angle_gamma   90.00
#
_symmetry.space_group_name_H-M   'P 1'
#
loop_
_entity.id
_entity.type
_entity.pdbx_description
1 polymer ?
#
loop_
_entity_poly.entity_id
_entity_poly.type
_entity_poly.pdbx_seq_one_letter_code
_entity_poly.pdbx_strand_id
1 'polypeptide(L)'
;MKKRLNFMLIFGLAGILIFSTTVMGYAADAVQFGQNSQMKDEAYWNEIKELKVKAESYVDSVVSPARVGGHKSLTIPTKKQINYYYCGPASLRMVLLYHGIDQTQSYIAGKIGTTEAGADVAPMRTYLNSQVGSGTYTYVNVSELAFSDGLVYSIDKRKPLICMIQTSKLEYYKGHKSVHFVVAKGYDWDMNGSASYSTVTLNDPNNNNDYYGERTCTWTEMSQALNASNGWYIMAK
;
A
#
# COMPACT_ATOMS: atom_id res chain seq x y z
N MET A 1 35.30 42.98 -55.24
CA MET A 1 35.85 43.72 -54.09
C MET A 1 34.92 43.54 -52.89
N LYS A 2 35.29 42.67 -51.93
CA LYS A 2 34.47 42.36 -50.74
C LYS A 2 35.05 43.07 -49.56
N LYS A 3 34.34 44.02 -48.97
CA LYS A 3 34.70 44.68 -47.70
C LYS A 3 34.30 43.76 -46.55
N ARG A 4 35.29 43.39 -45.72
CA ARG A 4 35.09 42.73 -44.43
C ARG A 4 34.76 43.81 -43.38
N LEU A 5 33.66 43.64 -42.68
CA LEU A 5 33.25 44.45 -41.58
C LEU A 5 33.64 43.71 -40.27
N ASN A 6 34.60 44.23 -39.53
CA ASN A 6 34.96 43.73 -38.18
C ASN A 6 33.93 44.24 -37.19
N PHE A 7 33.29 43.31 -36.47
CA PHE A 7 32.44 43.67 -35.33
C PHE A 7 33.23 43.44 -34.04
N MET A 8 33.42 44.49 -33.35
CA MET A 8 34.14 44.56 -32.08
C MET A 8 33.18 44.15 -30.95
N LEU A 9 33.50 43.08 -30.22
CA LEU A 9 32.77 42.63 -29.05
C LEU A 9 33.08 43.57 -27.86
N ILE A 10 32.07 44.26 -27.35
CA ILE A 10 32.14 44.98 -26.10
C ILE A 10 31.58 44.05 -25.01
N PHE A 11 32.46 43.62 -24.08
CA PHE A 11 32.07 42.93 -22.86
C PHE A 11 31.46 43.92 -21.87
N GLY A 12 30.15 43.91 -21.73
CA GLY A 12 29.45 44.59 -20.63
C GLY A 12 29.32 43.63 -19.44
N LEU A 13 30.04 43.90 -18.36
CA LEU A 13 29.83 43.27 -17.05
C LEU A 13 28.48 43.78 -16.50
N ALA A 14 27.44 42.98 -16.60
CA ALA A 14 26.22 43.19 -15.82
C ALA A 14 26.33 42.32 -14.56
N GLY A 15 26.51 42.94 -13.42
CA GLY A 15 26.46 42.29 -12.12
C GLY A 15 25.06 41.78 -11.83
N ILE A 16 24.94 40.47 -11.79
CA ILE A 16 23.71 39.79 -11.33
C ILE A 16 23.77 39.79 -9.81
N LEU A 17 22.98 40.65 -9.19
CA LEU A 17 22.61 40.57 -7.78
C LEU A 17 21.69 39.37 -7.60
N ILE A 18 22.26 38.27 -7.11
CA ILE A 18 21.50 37.11 -6.68
C ILE A 18 20.83 37.45 -5.35
N PHE A 19 19.59 37.87 -5.40
CA PHE A 19 18.71 37.84 -4.21
C PHE A 19 18.44 36.38 -3.89
N SER A 20 19.15 35.84 -2.90
CA SER A 20 18.75 34.58 -2.28
C SER A 20 17.50 34.80 -1.44
N THR A 21 16.34 34.72 -2.07
CA THR A 21 15.11 34.45 -1.33
C THR A 21 15.22 33.01 -0.83
N THR A 22 15.57 32.84 0.45
CA THR A 22 15.32 31.62 1.19
C THR A 22 13.82 31.44 1.23
N VAL A 23 13.27 30.83 0.19
CA VAL A 23 11.99 30.16 0.28
C VAL A 23 12.24 29.01 1.25
N MET A 24 11.81 29.15 2.51
CA MET A 24 11.55 28.00 3.36
C MET A 24 10.44 27.20 2.69
N GLY A 25 10.81 26.45 1.66
CA GLY A 25 10.03 25.35 1.17
C GLY A 25 10.00 24.34 2.31
N TYR A 26 8.86 24.16 2.93
CA TYR A 26 8.55 22.90 3.55
C TYR A 26 8.58 21.88 2.41
N ALA A 27 9.78 21.37 2.13
CA ALA A 27 9.92 20.10 1.47
C ALA A 27 9.23 19.13 2.43
N ALA A 28 7.97 18.79 2.12
CA ALA A 28 7.41 17.56 2.59
C ALA A 28 8.33 16.50 1.99
N ASP A 29 9.36 16.10 2.76
CA ASP A 29 10.12 14.92 2.47
C ASP A 29 9.12 13.82 2.22
N ALA A 30 9.00 13.43 0.96
CA ALA A 30 8.37 12.18 0.60
C ALA A 30 9.23 11.12 1.29
N VAL A 31 8.82 10.77 2.51
CA VAL A 31 9.45 9.72 3.27
C VAL A 31 9.43 8.51 2.37
N GLN A 32 10.62 8.06 1.98
CA GLN A 32 10.84 6.87 1.15
C GLN A 32 10.45 5.64 1.97
N PHE A 33 9.14 5.41 2.12
CA PHE A 33 8.63 4.14 2.63
C PHE A 33 8.99 3.05 1.62
N GLY A 34 9.78 2.08 2.04
CA GLY A 34 9.98 0.85 1.28
C GLY A 34 11.17 0.84 0.32
N GLN A 35 12.19 1.67 0.47
CA GLN A 35 13.47 1.49 -0.22
C GLN A 35 14.49 0.68 0.59
N ASN A 36 14.06 -0.23 1.43
CA ASN A 36 14.92 -1.36 1.72
C ASN A 36 14.67 -2.40 0.61
N SER A 37 15.28 -2.17 -0.55
CA SER A 37 15.48 -3.19 -1.56
C SER A 37 16.44 -4.23 -0.97
N GLN A 38 15.93 -5.09 -0.06
CA GLN A 38 16.51 -6.42 0.04
C GLN A 38 16.52 -6.92 -1.39
N MET A 39 17.70 -7.16 -1.93
CA MET A 39 17.86 -7.74 -3.26
C MET A 39 16.91 -8.92 -3.31
N LYS A 40 15.84 -8.78 -4.10
CA LYS A 40 14.90 -9.85 -4.37
C LYS A 40 15.71 -10.92 -5.07
N ASP A 41 16.05 -11.95 -4.34
CA ASP A 41 16.83 -13.08 -4.84
C ASP A 41 15.99 -13.96 -5.77
N GLU A 42 16.61 -14.89 -6.41
CA GLU A 42 15.94 -15.84 -7.31
C GLU A 42 14.82 -16.62 -6.60
N ALA A 43 15.01 -16.92 -5.31
CA ALA A 43 14.01 -17.61 -4.51
C ALA A 43 12.74 -16.79 -4.34
N TYR A 44 12.88 -15.47 -4.10
CA TYR A 44 11.74 -14.55 -4.07
C TYR A 44 10.98 -14.54 -5.40
N TRP A 45 11.69 -14.41 -6.52
CA TRP A 45 11.05 -14.35 -7.83
C TRP A 45 10.34 -15.65 -8.22
N ASN A 46 10.92 -16.80 -7.87
CA ASN A 46 10.28 -18.09 -8.07
C ASN A 46 9.02 -18.24 -7.21
N GLU A 47 9.08 -17.80 -5.94
CA GLU A 47 7.92 -17.80 -5.05
C GLU A 47 6.78 -16.94 -5.61
N ILE A 48 7.08 -15.72 -6.06
CA ILE A 48 6.05 -14.80 -6.60
C ILE A 48 5.46 -15.34 -7.90
N LYS A 49 6.27 -15.94 -8.76
CA LYS A 49 5.78 -16.54 -10.01
C LYS A 49 4.81 -17.71 -9.74
N GLU A 50 5.15 -18.58 -8.81
CA GLU A 50 4.26 -19.67 -8.40
C GLU A 50 2.97 -19.17 -7.76
N LEU A 51 3.08 -18.17 -6.88
CA LEU A 51 1.93 -17.56 -6.22
C LEU A 51 1.00 -16.88 -7.22
N LYS A 52 1.57 -16.18 -8.21
CA LYS A 52 0.80 -15.55 -9.28
C LYS A 52 -0.03 -16.58 -10.04
N VAL A 53 0.58 -17.66 -10.51
CA VAL A 53 -0.12 -18.76 -11.20
C VAL A 53 -1.24 -19.35 -10.32
N LYS A 54 -0.97 -19.58 -9.03
CA LYS A 54 -1.97 -20.09 -8.09
C LYS A 54 -3.15 -19.13 -7.91
N ALA A 55 -2.87 -17.83 -7.71
CA ALA A 55 -3.90 -16.82 -7.47
C ALA A 55 -4.75 -16.60 -8.73
N GLU A 56 -4.14 -16.40 -9.89
CA GLU A 56 -4.83 -16.24 -11.17
C GLU A 56 -5.71 -17.46 -11.50
N SER A 57 -5.15 -18.67 -11.44
CA SER A 57 -5.93 -19.90 -11.68
C SER A 57 -7.08 -20.09 -10.69
N TYR A 58 -6.87 -19.71 -9.42
CA TYR A 58 -7.92 -19.75 -8.42
C TYR A 58 -9.05 -18.75 -8.77
N VAL A 59 -8.71 -17.52 -9.08
CA VAL A 59 -9.68 -16.48 -9.46
C VAL A 59 -10.45 -16.92 -10.71
N ASP A 60 -9.78 -17.41 -11.75
CA ASP A 60 -10.44 -17.94 -12.95
C ASP A 60 -11.44 -19.06 -12.62
N SER A 61 -11.12 -19.91 -11.64
CA SER A 61 -12.00 -21.00 -11.22
C SER A 61 -13.25 -20.55 -10.45
N VAL A 62 -13.15 -19.44 -9.69
CA VAL A 62 -14.25 -18.92 -8.86
C VAL A 62 -15.03 -17.80 -9.52
N VAL A 63 -14.43 -17.09 -10.48
CA VAL A 63 -15.03 -15.96 -11.23
C VAL A 63 -15.52 -16.37 -12.62
N SER A 64 -15.68 -17.67 -12.88
CA SER A 64 -16.25 -18.16 -14.15
C SER A 64 -17.52 -17.38 -14.54
N PRO A 65 -17.76 -17.12 -15.86
CA PRO A 65 -18.94 -16.39 -16.36
C PRO A 65 -20.32 -16.96 -15.91
N ALA A 66 -20.32 -18.19 -15.36
CA ALA A 66 -21.51 -18.82 -14.79
C ALA A 66 -21.74 -18.45 -13.31
N ARG A 67 -20.83 -17.76 -12.64
CA ARG A 67 -20.99 -17.28 -11.25
C ARG A 67 -21.31 -15.80 -11.24
N VAL A 68 -22.53 -15.55 -10.94
CA VAL A 68 -23.16 -14.24 -10.76
C VAL A 68 -22.70 -13.64 -9.43
N GLY A 69 -21.71 -12.73 -9.46
CA GLY A 69 -21.28 -11.97 -8.28
C GLY A 69 -20.65 -12.81 -7.15
N GLY A 70 -19.81 -12.21 -6.35
CA GLY A 70 -19.23 -12.81 -5.16
C GLY A 70 -19.05 -11.80 -4.05
N HIS A 71 -19.63 -12.08 -2.88
CA HIS A 71 -19.41 -11.28 -1.68
C HIS A 71 -18.75 -12.14 -0.61
N LYS A 72 -17.65 -11.64 -0.05
CA LYS A 72 -17.00 -12.26 1.10
C LYS A 72 -16.34 -11.24 1.99
N SER A 73 -16.55 -11.35 3.29
CA SER A 73 -15.94 -10.50 4.29
C SER A 73 -15.51 -11.31 5.50
N LEU A 74 -14.37 -10.95 6.09
CA LEU A 74 -13.83 -11.51 7.32
C LEU A 74 -14.23 -10.62 8.50
N THR A 75 -14.58 -11.23 9.64
CA THR A 75 -14.84 -10.49 10.87
C THR A 75 -13.51 -10.19 11.56
N ILE A 76 -13.05 -8.94 11.45
CA ILE A 76 -11.76 -8.50 11.99
C ILE A 76 -12.00 -7.34 12.96
N PRO A 77 -11.49 -7.39 14.21
CA PRO A 77 -11.62 -6.29 15.16
C PRO A 77 -10.88 -5.05 14.64
N THR A 78 -11.57 -3.92 14.50
CA THR A 78 -10.93 -2.66 14.11
C THR A 78 -10.18 -2.06 15.30
N LYS A 79 -8.96 -1.60 15.08
CA LYS A 79 -8.10 -0.95 16.10
C LYS A 79 -7.57 0.37 15.57
N LYS A 80 -7.85 1.44 16.33
CA LYS A 80 -7.35 2.77 16.06
C LYS A 80 -5.85 2.84 16.36
N GLN A 81 -5.06 3.48 15.49
CA GLN A 81 -3.64 3.75 15.76
C GLN A 81 -3.50 4.73 16.94
N ILE A 82 -2.54 4.48 17.82
CA ILE A 82 -2.36 5.27 19.05
C ILE A 82 -1.56 6.55 18.82
N ASN A 83 -0.86 6.68 17.70
CA ASN A 83 -0.20 7.90 17.25
C ASN A 83 -0.17 7.98 15.71
N TYR A 84 0.32 9.09 15.15
CA TYR A 84 0.22 9.40 13.72
C TYR A 84 1.06 8.49 12.79
N TYR A 85 2.06 7.77 13.31
CA TYR A 85 2.93 6.87 12.52
C TYR A 85 2.73 5.38 12.83
N TYR A 86 1.69 5.01 13.59
CA TYR A 86 1.42 3.61 13.97
C TYR A 86 0.38 2.90 13.08
N CYS A 87 0.13 3.37 11.87
CA CYS A 87 -0.77 2.68 10.94
C CYS A 87 -0.32 1.23 10.66
N GLY A 88 0.98 0.99 10.48
CA GLY A 88 1.56 -0.35 10.32
C GLY A 88 1.35 -1.25 11.55
N PRO A 89 1.80 -0.84 12.75
CA PRO A 89 1.55 -1.58 14.01
C PRO A 89 0.06 -1.83 14.29
N ALA A 90 -0.82 -0.87 14.01
CA ALA A 90 -2.26 -1.01 14.20
C ALA A 90 -2.87 -2.02 13.21
N SER A 91 -2.46 -1.98 11.95
CA SER A 91 -2.88 -2.94 10.91
C SER A 91 -2.41 -4.35 11.26
N LEU A 92 -1.17 -4.52 11.68
CA LEU A 92 -0.66 -5.81 12.16
C LEU A 92 -1.45 -6.31 13.38
N ARG A 93 -1.74 -5.44 14.34
CA ARG A 93 -2.54 -5.82 15.51
C ARG A 93 -3.92 -6.33 15.12
N MET A 94 -4.59 -5.71 14.15
CA MET A 94 -5.89 -6.18 13.67
C MET A 94 -5.80 -7.59 13.07
N VAL A 95 -4.76 -7.85 12.25
CA VAL A 95 -4.54 -9.17 11.65
C VAL A 95 -4.14 -10.20 12.71
N LEU A 96 -3.29 -9.86 13.66
CA LEU A 96 -2.91 -10.74 14.77
C LEU A 96 -4.11 -11.10 15.65
N LEU A 97 -4.97 -10.12 16.00
CA LEU A 97 -6.22 -10.38 16.73
C LEU A 97 -7.17 -11.32 15.98
N TYR A 98 -7.25 -11.19 14.65
CA TYR A 98 -8.00 -12.14 13.82
C TYR A 98 -7.46 -13.57 13.94
N HIS A 99 -6.15 -13.74 14.15
CA HIS A 99 -5.51 -15.04 14.42
C HIS A 99 -5.52 -15.45 15.91
N GLY A 100 -6.22 -14.70 16.77
CA GLY A 100 -6.30 -14.99 18.21
C GLY A 100 -5.09 -14.53 19.02
N ILE A 101 -4.24 -13.68 18.47
CA ILE A 101 -3.01 -13.18 19.12
C ILE A 101 -3.21 -11.71 19.50
N ASP A 102 -3.28 -11.38 20.79
CA ASP A 102 -3.40 -10.00 21.27
C ASP A 102 -2.04 -9.47 21.73
N GLN A 103 -1.58 -8.43 21.05
CA GLN A 103 -0.35 -7.72 21.34
C GLN A 103 -0.59 -6.21 21.21
N THR A 104 0.09 -5.41 22.04
CA THR A 104 -0.04 -3.95 21.97
C THR A 104 0.65 -3.39 20.73
N GLN A 105 0.15 -2.26 20.21
CA GLN A 105 0.78 -1.59 19.07
C GLN A 105 2.22 -1.17 19.37
N SER A 106 2.51 -0.72 20.59
CA SER A 106 3.88 -0.34 20.99
C SER A 106 4.84 -1.53 20.99
N TYR A 107 4.37 -2.71 21.43
CA TYR A 107 5.17 -3.92 21.37
C TYR A 107 5.46 -4.32 19.90
N ILE A 108 4.43 -4.32 19.07
CA ILE A 108 4.54 -4.61 17.63
C ILE A 108 5.50 -3.62 16.97
N ALA A 109 5.35 -2.31 17.24
CA ALA A 109 6.21 -1.25 16.70
C ALA A 109 7.69 -1.49 17.00
N GLY A 110 8.02 -1.88 18.24
CA GLY A 110 9.40 -2.24 18.60
C GLY A 110 9.92 -3.47 17.86
N LYS A 111 9.05 -4.46 17.57
CA LYS A 111 9.44 -5.68 16.83
C LYS A 111 9.68 -5.47 15.34
N ILE A 112 8.97 -4.53 14.72
CA ILE A 112 9.10 -4.24 13.29
C ILE A 112 9.94 -2.99 13.00
N GLY A 113 10.55 -2.39 14.03
CA GLY A 113 11.41 -1.22 13.86
C GLY A 113 10.67 0.03 13.40
N THR A 114 9.41 0.24 13.84
CA THR A 114 8.63 1.44 13.48
C THR A 114 9.29 2.69 14.05
N THR A 115 9.45 3.71 13.23
CA THR A 115 9.94 5.03 13.59
C THR A 115 8.87 6.09 13.31
N GLU A 116 9.18 7.36 13.55
CA GLU A 116 8.28 8.47 13.13
C GLU A 116 8.07 8.53 11.62
N ALA A 117 8.97 7.92 10.84
CA ALA A 117 8.81 7.72 9.41
C ALA A 117 7.81 6.60 9.06
N GLY A 118 7.30 5.84 10.03
CA GLY A 118 6.37 4.73 9.85
C GLY A 118 7.02 3.36 9.90
N ALA A 119 6.44 2.39 9.23
CA ALA A 119 6.86 0.99 9.21
C ALA A 119 7.10 0.49 7.77
N ASP A 120 7.97 -0.52 7.61
CA ASP A 120 8.25 -1.16 6.34
C ASP A 120 7.48 -2.48 6.18
N VAL A 121 7.07 -2.79 4.93
CA VAL A 121 6.31 -3.99 4.57
C VAL A 121 7.06 -5.29 4.89
N ALA A 122 8.38 -5.35 4.61
CA ALA A 122 9.16 -6.57 4.79
C ALA A 122 9.31 -6.97 6.27
N PRO A 123 9.70 -6.09 7.22
CA PRO A 123 9.66 -6.38 8.65
C PRO A 123 8.26 -6.74 9.15
N MET A 124 7.21 -6.05 8.66
CA MET A 124 5.82 -6.36 9.01
C MET A 124 5.46 -7.79 8.64
N ARG A 125 5.73 -8.24 7.41
CA ARG A 125 5.49 -9.61 6.96
C ARG A 125 6.31 -10.62 7.76
N THR A 126 7.59 -10.33 8.00
CA THR A 126 8.48 -11.22 8.76
C THR A 126 7.95 -11.44 10.17
N TYR A 127 7.56 -10.34 10.84
CA TYR A 127 6.98 -10.41 12.17
C TYR A 127 5.63 -11.14 12.17
N LEU A 128 4.73 -10.84 11.23
CA LEU A 128 3.45 -11.53 11.12
C LEU A 128 3.64 -13.04 11.02
N ASN A 129 4.51 -13.50 10.12
CA ASN A 129 4.80 -14.93 9.93
C ASN A 129 5.45 -15.59 11.18
N SER A 130 6.25 -14.86 11.95
CA SER A 130 6.80 -15.40 13.21
C SER A 130 5.73 -15.67 14.25
N GLN A 131 4.56 -15.01 14.15
CA GLN A 131 3.47 -15.16 15.08
C GLN A 131 2.41 -16.18 14.62
N VAL A 132 2.06 -16.19 13.33
CA VAL A 132 0.96 -17.00 12.78
C VAL A 132 1.40 -18.25 12.06
N GLY A 133 2.70 -18.47 11.96
CA GLY A 133 3.33 -19.61 11.26
C GLY A 133 4.11 -19.16 10.02
N SER A 134 5.31 -19.73 9.87
CA SER A 134 6.20 -19.47 8.75
C SER A 134 5.49 -19.77 7.42
N GLY A 135 5.66 -18.88 6.44
CA GLY A 135 5.09 -19.06 5.10
C GLY A 135 3.57 -18.84 4.99
N THR A 136 2.91 -18.31 6.04
CA THR A 136 1.48 -18.00 5.97
C THR A 136 1.18 -16.79 5.09
N TYR A 137 2.06 -15.78 5.12
CA TYR A 137 1.94 -14.54 4.38
C TYR A 137 3.20 -14.24 3.57
N THR A 138 3.01 -13.59 2.44
CA THR A 138 4.09 -12.96 1.68
C THR A 138 3.75 -11.50 1.41
N TYR A 139 4.72 -10.70 0.94
CA TYR A 139 4.43 -9.37 0.42
C TYR A 139 4.73 -9.35 -1.08
N VAL A 140 3.89 -8.67 -1.82
CA VAL A 140 3.98 -8.55 -3.28
C VAL A 140 3.75 -7.12 -3.71
N ASN A 141 4.24 -6.79 -4.90
CA ASN A 141 3.94 -5.53 -5.56
C ASN A 141 2.80 -5.74 -6.58
N VAL A 142 1.96 -4.71 -6.77
CA VAL A 142 0.86 -4.77 -7.75
C VAL A 142 1.34 -4.99 -9.19
N SER A 143 2.61 -4.69 -9.50
CA SER A 143 3.25 -5.02 -10.77
C SER A 143 3.61 -6.50 -10.92
N GLU A 144 3.65 -7.25 -9.81
CA GLU A 144 4.00 -8.67 -9.76
C GLU A 144 2.74 -9.55 -9.75
N LEU A 145 1.75 -9.15 -8.96
CA LEU A 145 0.43 -9.79 -8.88
C LEU A 145 -0.64 -8.71 -8.73
N ALA A 146 -1.64 -8.73 -9.60
CA ALA A 146 -2.75 -7.80 -9.55
C ALA A 146 -3.45 -7.86 -8.17
N PHE A 147 -3.78 -6.70 -7.60
CA PHE A 147 -4.42 -6.63 -6.28
C PHE A 147 -5.75 -7.41 -6.24
N SER A 148 -6.53 -7.36 -7.32
CA SER A 148 -7.79 -8.12 -7.46
C SER A 148 -7.60 -9.60 -7.16
N ASP A 149 -6.61 -10.21 -7.80
CA ASP A 149 -6.36 -11.65 -7.68
C ASP A 149 -5.81 -11.99 -6.30
N GLY A 150 -4.89 -11.18 -5.80
CA GLY A 150 -4.39 -11.29 -4.43
C GLY A 150 -5.48 -11.14 -3.38
N LEU A 151 -6.43 -10.21 -3.57
CA LEU A 151 -7.55 -9.98 -2.66
C LEU A 151 -8.47 -11.19 -2.61
N VAL A 152 -9.01 -11.61 -3.75
CA VAL A 152 -9.94 -12.76 -3.82
C VAL A 152 -9.28 -14.00 -3.27
N TYR A 153 -8.06 -14.33 -3.75
CA TYR A 153 -7.30 -15.48 -3.27
C TYR A 153 -7.11 -15.47 -1.75
N SER A 154 -6.68 -14.34 -1.18
CA SER A 154 -6.39 -14.24 0.26
C SER A 154 -7.66 -14.31 1.11
N ILE A 155 -8.70 -13.56 0.76
CA ILE A 155 -9.95 -13.52 1.52
C ILE A 155 -10.61 -14.91 1.49
N ASP A 156 -10.54 -15.61 0.37
CA ASP A 156 -11.09 -16.95 0.24
C ASP A 156 -10.30 -17.99 1.05
N LYS A 157 -9.02 -17.78 1.24
CA LYS A 157 -8.16 -18.54 2.17
C LYS A 157 -8.29 -18.08 3.63
N ARG A 158 -9.23 -17.16 3.94
CA ARG A 158 -9.41 -16.58 5.29
C ARG A 158 -8.15 -15.89 5.80
N LYS A 159 -7.48 -15.16 4.92
CA LYS A 159 -6.28 -14.38 5.23
C LYS A 159 -6.52 -12.91 4.86
N PRO A 160 -6.69 -12.01 5.84
CA PRO A 160 -6.78 -10.58 5.55
C PRO A 160 -5.48 -10.04 4.96
N LEU A 161 -5.59 -8.98 4.16
CA LEU A 161 -4.42 -8.33 3.57
C LEU A 161 -4.06 -7.07 4.34
N ILE A 162 -2.77 -6.70 4.34
CA ILE A 162 -2.32 -5.38 4.80
C ILE A 162 -1.82 -4.63 3.57
N CYS A 163 -2.41 -3.48 3.29
CA CYS A 163 -2.18 -2.72 2.08
C CYS A 163 -1.54 -1.37 2.40
N MET A 164 -0.44 -1.03 1.72
CA MET A 164 0.16 0.30 1.76
C MET A 164 -0.48 1.16 0.68
N ILE A 165 -1.15 2.24 1.05
CA ILE A 165 -1.97 3.06 0.17
C ILE A 165 -1.59 4.53 0.21
N GLN A 166 -1.90 5.25 -0.87
CA GLN A 166 -1.95 6.71 -0.89
C GLN A 166 -3.39 7.17 -0.61
N THR A 167 -3.63 7.75 0.55
CA THR A 167 -4.97 8.08 1.06
C THR A 167 -5.78 8.99 0.14
N SER A 168 -5.15 9.95 -0.54
CA SER A 168 -5.82 10.90 -1.42
C SER A 168 -6.51 10.27 -2.64
N LYS A 169 -6.34 8.97 -2.86
CA LYS A 169 -6.99 8.21 -3.92
C LYS A 169 -8.28 7.51 -3.48
N LEU A 170 -8.55 7.51 -2.18
CA LEU A 170 -9.80 7.01 -1.61
C LEU A 170 -10.74 8.17 -1.32
N GLU A 171 -11.96 8.10 -1.81
CA GLU A 171 -12.95 9.20 -1.74
C GLU A 171 -13.19 9.67 -0.30
N TYR A 172 -13.30 8.73 0.65
CA TYR A 172 -13.60 9.07 2.04
C TYR A 172 -12.49 9.89 2.73
N TYR A 173 -11.28 9.96 2.15
CA TYR A 173 -10.21 10.85 2.62
C TYR A 173 -10.32 12.29 2.09
N LYS A 174 -11.26 12.57 1.18
CA LYS A 174 -11.54 13.93 0.65
C LYS A 174 -10.27 14.64 0.14
N GLY A 175 -9.36 13.89 -0.51
CA GLY A 175 -8.11 14.41 -1.05
C GLY A 175 -6.96 14.57 -0.04
N HIS A 176 -7.17 14.25 1.25
CA HIS A 176 -6.08 14.26 2.23
C HIS A 176 -4.99 13.27 1.84
N LYS A 177 -3.76 13.75 1.70
CA LYS A 177 -2.63 13.01 1.14
C LYS A 177 -1.69 12.50 2.23
N SER A 178 -1.57 11.17 2.34
CA SER A 178 -0.62 10.49 3.23
C SER A 178 -0.37 9.08 2.72
N VAL A 179 0.83 8.53 2.95
CA VAL A 179 1.05 7.08 2.83
C VAL A 179 0.53 6.43 4.11
N HIS A 180 -0.23 5.35 3.97
CA HIS A 180 -0.97 4.77 5.08
C HIS A 180 -1.11 3.26 4.93
N PHE A 181 -1.23 2.53 6.05
CA PHE A 181 -1.56 1.11 6.04
C PHE A 181 -3.02 0.90 6.46
N VAL A 182 -3.73 0.07 5.70
CA VAL A 182 -5.09 -0.39 5.99
C VAL A 182 -5.17 -1.91 5.90
N VAL A 183 -6.22 -2.51 6.47
CA VAL A 183 -6.47 -3.95 6.37
C VAL A 183 -7.63 -4.19 5.42
N ALA A 184 -7.36 -4.81 4.26
CA ALA A 184 -8.41 -5.29 3.38
C ALA A 184 -8.95 -6.62 3.92
N LYS A 185 -10.25 -6.68 4.15
CA LYS A 185 -10.91 -7.79 4.84
C LYS A 185 -12.07 -8.41 4.08
N GLY A 186 -12.44 -7.85 2.94
CA GLY A 186 -13.54 -8.36 2.15
C GLY A 186 -13.62 -7.71 0.78
N TYR A 187 -14.44 -8.33 -0.05
CA TYR A 187 -14.76 -7.85 -1.39
C TYR A 187 -16.24 -8.09 -1.71
N ASP A 188 -16.76 -7.27 -2.59
CA ASP A 188 -18.02 -7.51 -3.29
C ASP A 188 -17.72 -7.40 -4.79
N TRP A 189 -17.88 -8.51 -5.50
CA TRP A 189 -17.61 -8.59 -6.92
C TRP A 189 -18.89 -8.32 -7.69
N ASP A 190 -18.91 -7.27 -8.52
CA ASP A 190 -20.05 -6.99 -9.39
C ASP A 190 -20.27 -8.11 -10.42
N MET A 191 -21.53 -8.43 -10.64
CA MET A 191 -21.99 -9.49 -11.56
C MET A 191 -21.51 -9.32 -13.01
N ASN A 192 -21.20 -8.09 -13.42
CA ASN A 192 -20.72 -7.79 -14.76
C ASN A 192 -19.20 -7.71 -14.86
N GLY A 193 -18.47 -8.01 -13.76
CA GLY A 193 -17.01 -7.94 -13.70
C GLY A 193 -16.45 -6.51 -13.78
N SER A 194 -17.30 -5.49 -13.55
CA SER A 194 -16.86 -4.10 -13.60
C SER A 194 -16.09 -3.70 -12.35
N ALA A 195 -14.82 -3.29 -12.51
CA ALA A 195 -14.01 -2.79 -11.41
C ALA A 195 -14.58 -1.53 -10.75
N SER A 196 -15.44 -0.78 -11.45
CA SER A 196 -16.09 0.43 -10.93
C SER A 196 -17.25 0.13 -9.98
N TYR A 197 -17.89 -1.04 -10.10
CA TYR A 197 -18.96 -1.48 -9.22
C TYR A 197 -18.49 -2.51 -8.19
N SER A 198 -17.37 -3.17 -8.43
CA SER A 198 -16.77 -4.06 -7.45
C SER A 198 -16.13 -3.26 -6.31
N THR A 199 -16.30 -3.72 -5.08
CA THR A 199 -15.83 -2.99 -3.90
C THR A 199 -14.89 -3.81 -3.02
N VAL A 200 -14.09 -3.09 -2.24
CA VAL A 200 -13.20 -3.63 -1.21
C VAL A 200 -13.65 -3.11 0.14
N THR A 201 -13.83 -4.02 1.10
CA THR A 201 -14.10 -3.66 2.50
C THR A 201 -12.79 -3.57 3.26
N LEU A 202 -12.56 -2.44 3.91
CA LEU A 202 -11.34 -2.11 4.65
C LEU A 202 -11.62 -1.89 6.13
N ASN A 203 -10.64 -2.18 6.99
CA ASN A 203 -10.52 -1.59 8.31
C ASN A 203 -9.39 -0.56 8.27
N ASP A 204 -9.73 0.70 8.48
CA ASP A 204 -8.79 1.82 8.52
C ASP A 204 -8.41 2.13 9.96
N PRO A 205 -7.11 2.04 10.35
CA PRO A 205 -6.66 2.33 11.70
C PRO A 205 -6.50 3.81 12.01
N ASN A 206 -6.82 4.73 11.11
CA ASN A 206 -6.52 6.15 11.26
C ASN A 206 -6.93 6.71 12.63
N ASN A 207 -6.11 7.61 13.20
CA ASN A 207 -6.42 8.21 14.50
C ASN A 207 -7.46 9.35 14.40
N ASN A 208 -7.73 9.89 13.21
CA ASN A 208 -8.83 10.78 12.96
C ASN A 208 -10.14 9.96 12.82
N ASN A 209 -11.18 10.35 13.57
CA ASN A 209 -12.48 9.67 13.56
C ASN A 209 -13.18 9.72 12.19
N ASP A 210 -12.93 10.73 11.37
CA ASP A 210 -13.53 10.85 10.04
C ASP A 210 -13.07 9.75 9.09
N TYR A 211 -11.89 9.18 9.33
CA TYR A 211 -11.27 8.15 8.49
C TYR A 211 -11.25 6.77 9.16
N TYR A 212 -11.27 6.74 10.50
CA TYR A 212 -11.22 5.50 11.29
C TYR A 212 -12.42 4.58 11.06
N GLY A 213 -12.17 3.29 11.10
CA GLY A 213 -13.21 2.27 11.16
C GLY A 213 -13.33 1.43 9.88
N GLU A 214 -14.46 0.76 9.75
CA GLU A 214 -14.79 0.03 8.53
C GLU A 214 -15.13 1.01 7.43
N ARG A 215 -14.54 0.79 6.25
CA ARG A 215 -14.69 1.60 5.05
C ARG A 215 -14.89 0.69 3.84
N THR A 216 -15.54 1.24 2.83
CA THR A 216 -15.67 0.60 1.52
C THR A 216 -15.15 1.56 0.47
N CYS A 217 -14.40 1.04 -0.49
CA CYS A 217 -13.98 1.76 -1.68
C CYS A 217 -14.14 0.88 -2.92
N THR A 218 -14.14 1.46 -4.10
CA THR A 218 -14.15 0.69 -5.34
C THR A 218 -12.78 0.02 -5.57
N TRP A 219 -12.76 -1.05 -6.37
CA TRP A 219 -11.49 -1.66 -6.79
C TRP A 219 -10.62 -0.70 -7.57
N THR A 220 -11.22 0.19 -8.34
CA THR A 220 -10.52 1.25 -9.07
C THR A 220 -9.80 2.19 -8.11
N GLU A 221 -10.48 2.70 -7.09
CA GLU A 221 -9.87 3.56 -6.06
C GLU A 221 -8.74 2.84 -5.33
N MET A 222 -8.97 1.58 -4.91
CA MET A 222 -7.96 0.81 -4.19
C MET A 222 -6.72 0.54 -5.05
N SER A 223 -6.90 0.19 -6.32
CA SER A 223 -5.79 0.00 -7.28
C SER A 223 -5.00 1.30 -7.50
N GLN A 224 -5.69 2.44 -7.64
CA GLN A 224 -5.05 3.74 -7.73
C GLN A 224 -4.29 4.12 -6.45
N ALA A 225 -4.87 3.82 -5.28
CA ALA A 225 -4.26 4.10 -3.98
C ALA A 225 -2.98 3.27 -3.75
N LEU A 226 -2.99 2.00 -4.12
CA LEU A 226 -1.82 1.12 -4.08
C LEU A 226 -0.74 1.62 -5.05
N ASN A 227 -1.06 1.81 -6.32
CA ASN A 227 -0.09 2.28 -7.32
C ASN A 227 0.56 3.62 -6.93
N ALA A 228 -0.21 4.53 -6.34
CA ALA A 228 0.30 5.84 -5.92
C ALA A 228 1.19 5.79 -4.66
N SER A 229 1.27 4.64 -3.96
CA SER A 229 2.08 4.40 -2.77
C SER A 229 3.19 3.35 -2.98
N ASN A 230 3.68 3.19 -4.20
CA ASN A 230 4.65 2.17 -4.62
C ASN A 230 4.10 0.72 -4.69
N GLY A 231 2.81 0.49 -4.50
CA GLY A 231 2.11 -0.73 -4.86
C GLY A 231 2.31 -1.97 -3.97
N TRP A 232 2.79 -1.82 -2.72
CA TRP A 232 3.05 -2.96 -1.84
C TRP A 232 1.84 -3.40 -1.02
N TYR A 233 1.66 -4.72 -0.89
CA TYR A 233 0.69 -5.31 0.04
C TYR A 233 1.15 -6.68 0.55
N ILE A 234 0.69 -7.05 1.75
CA ILE A 234 0.92 -8.36 2.37
C ILE A 234 -0.34 -9.20 2.16
N MET A 235 -0.17 -10.42 1.67
CA MET A 235 -1.27 -11.33 1.32
C MET A 235 -0.98 -12.78 1.71
N ALA A 236 -1.97 -13.66 1.58
CA ALA A 236 -1.78 -15.10 1.73
C ALA A 236 -0.72 -15.65 0.75
N LYS A 237 0.09 -16.59 1.24
CA LYS A 237 1.03 -17.37 0.43
C LYS A 237 0.42 -18.66 -0.07
#